data_29072a2afa918bcee960b855d75080ae
#
_entry.id   29072a2afa918bcee960b855d75080ae
#
_cell.length_a   1.000
_cell.length_b   1.000
_cell.length_c   1.000
_cell.angle_alpha   90.00
_cell.angle_beta   90.00
_cell.angle_gamma   90.00
#
_symmetry.space_group_name_H-M   'P 1'
#
loop_
_entity.id
_entity.type
_entity.pdbx_description
1 polymer ?
#
loop_
_entity_poly.entity_id
_entity_poly.type
_entity_poly.pdbx_seq_one_letter_code
_entity_poly.pdbx_strand_id
1 'polypeptide(L)'
;VKNQAILCKFGHNTTNAVKKLPEIALILFLCLALPAAGQDLNELIKKKASGSVTPAEAMYRDLHQNPELSLQEFKTAGKMALALEKLGFEVTKDVGGNGVVGLFRNGPGPVIMLRTDMDALPVKETTGLPWASTVTTADLQGMETPVMHACGHDFHMTVWHGTLSTLVSLRDKWSGTIIAVAQPAEEVSGGSGQMINDGLYTRFPVPDYALCYHVSSDLPAGTVGYFPGPIFAGVNSVDIKVFGIGGHGAMPHKTIDPIVLSSKMILDFQTIVSREINPVAPAVVTVGAIHGGTKHNIIPGEVDMKLTIRFFTDDVYRQIISAIRRIADGNAAAAGLSADRMPLLTTGSEYTPPVENDADLVSRATASMAGMLGKENVIRVDPATVAEDFGRYGRTPEKVKIALFWLGGVSPADYRESLEKGTMLPGLHSSNFYPDFAPAYITGVSAMSLTLIDLFNSKQGN
;
A
#
# COMPACT_ATOMS: atom_id res chain seq x y z
N VAL A 1 -4.75 -41.44 -55.66
CA VAL A 1 -4.42 -42.04 -56.99
C VAL A 1 -2.89 -41.90 -57.15
N LYS A 2 -2.26 -43.10 -57.23
CA LYS A 2 -0.93 -43.45 -57.77
C LYS A 2 0.33 -42.80 -57.14
N ASN A 3 1.03 -43.54 -56.27
CA ASN A 3 2.20 -44.42 -56.57
C ASN A 3 3.18 -43.91 -57.65
N GLN A 4 4.42 -43.68 -57.29
CA GLN A 4 5.58 -44.33 -57.90
C GLN A 4 6.81 -44.21 -57.01
N ALA A 5 7.35 -45.36 -56.63
CA ALA A 5 8.64 -45.62 -56.09
C ALA A 5 9.70 -45.63 -57.22
N ILE A 6 10.92 -45.15 -56.96
CA ILE A 6 12.11 -45.55 -57.69
C ILE A 6 13.22 -45.84 -56.69
N LEU A 7 13.73 -47.06 -56.81
CA LEU A 7 14.89 -47.65 -56.12
C LEU A 7 16.22 -47.27 -56.79
N CYS A 8 17.28 -47.54 -56.02
CA CYS A 8 18.70 -47.79 -56.39
C CYS A 8 19.61 -46.55 -56.37
N LYS A 9 20.78 -46.57 -55.77
CA LYS A 9 21.85 -47.58 -55.69
C LYS A 9 22.86 -47.31 -54.57
N PHE A 10 23.41 -48.35 -53.98
CA PHE A 10 24.52 -48.41 -53.07
C PHE A 10 25.81 -47.79 -53.67
N GLY A 11 26.55 -47.03 -52.81
CA GLY A 11 27.93 -46.64 -53.05
C GLY A 11 28.62 -46.49 -51.67
N HIS A 12 29.40 -47.49 -51.31
CA HIS A 12 30.35 -47.46 -50.19
C HIS A 12 31.36 -46.33 -50.37
N ASN A 13 31.49 -45.48 -49.33
CA ASN A 13 32.80 -44.94 -48.98
C ASN A 13 32.82 -44.65 -47.47
N THR A 14 33.45 -45.54 -46.75
CA THR A 14 33.94 -45.40 -45.39
C THR A 14 35.17 -44.49 -45.43
N THR A 15 35.12 -43.40 -44.71
CA THR A 15 36.22 -42.77 -43.94
C THR A 15 35.89 -41.27 -43.73
N ASN A 16 35.82 -40.86 -42.47
CA ASN A 16 35.83 -39.52 -41.88
C ASN A 16 34.61 -39.14 -41.02
N ALA A 17 34.40 -39.90 -39.97
CA ALA A 17 33.45 -39.53 -38.92
C ALA A 17 34.05 -39.68 -37.48
N VAL A 18 35.23 -39.09 -37.28
CA VAL A 18 35.75 -38.95 -35.89
C VAL A 18 36.60 -37.67 -35.83
N LYS A 19 35.97 -36.48 -35.72
CA LYS A 19 36.66 -35.24 -35.23
C LYS A 19 35.70 -34.08 -34.92
N LYS A 20 34.42 -34.30 -34.57
CA LYS A 20 33.52 -33.19 -34.19
C LYS A 20 32.72 -33.42 -32.90
N LEU A 21 33.17 -34.27 -32.00
CA LEU A 21 32.47 -34.51 -30.73
C LEU A 21 32.84 -33.62 -29.51
N PRO A 22 33.95 -32.84 -29.45
CA PRO A 22 34.19 -32.04 -28.25
C PRO A 22 33.44 -30.70 -28.19
N GLU A 23 32.99 -30.11 -29.31
CA GLU A 23 32.36 -28.78 -29.24
C GLU A 23 30.87 -28.81 -28.89
N ILE A 24 30.13 -29.86 -29.27
CA ILE A 24 28.71 -30.00 -28.95
C ILE A 24 28.52 -30.40 -27.48
N ALA A 25 29.43 -31.15 -26.90
CA ALA A 25 29.39 -31.52 -25.48
C ALA A 25 29.70 -30.32 -24.56
N LEU A 26 30.51 -29.37 -24.99
CA LEU A 26 30.84 -28.17 -24.21
C LEU A 26 29.68 -27.15 -24.22
N ILE A 27 28.92 -27.02 -25.33
CA ILE A 27 27.75 -26.16 -25.46
C ILE A 27 26.56 -26.74 -24.66
N LEU A 28 26.37 -28.06 -24.66
CA LEU A 28 25.35 -28.69 -23.82
C LEU A 28 25.67 -28.59 -22.30
N PHE A 29 26.95 -28.57 -21.92
CA PHE A 29 27.35 -28.41 -20.51
C PHE A 29 27.20 -26.97 -20.03
N LEU A 30 27.37 -25.95 -20.92
CA LEU A 30 27.14 -24.55 -20.57
C LEU A 30 25.65 -24.19 -20.43
N CYS A 31 24.77 -24.85 -21.19
CA CYS A 31 23.32 -24.62 -21.07
C CYS A 31 22.65 -25.29 -19.86
N LEU A 32 23.32 -26.31 -19.27
CA LEU A 32 22.82 -26.98 -18.05
C LEU A 32 23.29 -26.33 -16.75
N ALA A 33 24.29 -25.45 -16.79
CA ALA A 33 24.81 -24.79 -15.59
C ALA A 33 24.05 -23.48 -15.19
N LEU A 34 23.31 -22.88 -16.13
CA LEU A 34 22.59 -21.63 -15.87
C LEU A 34 21.30 -21.78 -15.02
N PRO A 35 20.51 -22.87 -15.08
CA PRO A 35 19.38 -23.05 -14.15
C PRO A 35 19.80 -23.42 -12.71
N ALA A 36 20.99 -23.97 -12.50
CA ALA A 36 21.42 -24.41 -11.17
C ALA A 36 21.76 -23.25 -10.22
N ALA A 37 22.30 -22.13 -10.73
CA ALA A 37 22.66 -20.98 -9.89
C ALA A 37 21.40 -20.19 -9.44
N GLY A 38 20.36 -20.10 -10.26
CA GLY A 38 19.10 -19.44 -9.90
C GLY A 38 18.25 -20.28 -8.94
N GLN A 39 18.22 -21.60 -9.10
CA GLN A 39 17.54 -22.50 -8.17
C GLN A 39 18.23 -22.52 -6.79
N ASP A 40 19.55 -22.46 -6.75
CA ASP A 40 20.30 -22.41 -5.49
C ASP A 40 19.98 -21.13 -4.68
N LEU A 41 19.89 -19.96 -5.32
CA LEU A 41 19.55 -18.69 -4.65
C LEU A 41 18.11 -18.71 -4.10
N ASN A 42 17.13 -19.18 -4.89
CA ASN A 42 15.75 -19.25 -4.46
C ASN A 42 15.59 -20.19 -3.26
N GLU A 43 16.20 -21.37 -3.31
CA GLU A 43 16.18 -22.35 -2.19
C GLU A 43 16.90 -21.79 -0.96
N LEU A 44 18.01 -21.07 -1.13
CA LEU A 44 18.74 -20.44 -0.05
C LEU A 44 17.89 -19.35 0.64
N ILE A 45 17.20 -18.50 -0.14
CA ILE A 45 16.29 -17.48 0.39
C ILE A 45 15.12 -18.11 1.13
N LYS A 46 14.44 -19.12 0.54
CA LYS A 46 13.34 -19.85 1.19
C LYS A 46 13.78 -20.51 2.51
N LYS A 47 14.94 -21.13 2.51
CA LYS A 47 15.50 -21.74 3.72
C LYS A 47 15.75 -20.72 4.82
N LYS A 48 16.24 -19.50 4.47
CA LYS A 48 16.45 -18.44 5.45
C LYS A 48 15.11 -17.89 5.96
N ALA A 49 14.14 -17.62 5.09
CA ALA A 49 12.82 -17.18 5.48
C ALA A 49 12.12 -18.18 6.39
N SER A 50 12.11 -19.48 6.02
CA SER A 50 11.51 -20.53 6.84
C SER A 50 12.25 -20.74 8.17
N GLY A 51 13.58 -20.63 8.17
CA GLY A 51 14.40 -20.77 9.38
C GLY A 51 14.26 -19.61 10.36
N SER A 52 13.73 -18.46 9.92
CA SER A 52 13.52 -17.27 10.75
C SER A 52 12.08 -17.13 11.28
N VAL A 53 11.16 -18.04 10.96
CA VAL A 53 9.75 -17.96 11.38
C VAL A 53 9.60 -17.81 12.90
N THR A 54 10.24 -18.67 13.69
CA THR A 54 10.09 -18.63 15.15
C THR A 54 10.52 -17.31 15.81
N PRO A 55 11.72 -16.76 15.53
CA PRO A 55 12.09 -15.44 16.07
C PRO A 55 11.24 -14.31 15.48
N ALA A 56 10.78 -14.41 14.23
CA ALA A 56 9.91 -13.43 13.62
C ALA A 56 8.51 -13.43 14.27
N GLU A 57 7.95 -14.60 14.55
CA GLU A 57 6.67 -14.71 15.25
C GLU A 57 6.74 -14.15 16.67
N ALA A 58 7.88 -14.31 17.35
CA ALA A 58 8.09 -13.69 18.66
C ALA A 58 8.09 -12.16 18.57
N MET A 59 8.72 -11.59 17.52
CA MET A 59 8.69 -10.15 17.25
C MET A 59 7.27 -9.67 16.91
N TYR A 60 6.56 -10.38 16.03
CA TYR A 60 5.18 -10.10 15.66
C TYR A 60 4.27 -10.03 16.89
N ARG A 61 4.32 -11.05 17.75
CA ARG A 61 3.51 -11.13 18.99
C ARG A 61 3.85 -10.01 19.97
N ASP A 62 5.12 -9.64 20.11
CA ASP A 62 5.54 -8.53 20.96
C ASP A 62 5.03 -7.18 20.44
N LEU A 63 5.04 -6.96 19.12
CA LEU A 63 4.47 -5.77 18.50
C LEU A 63 2.94 -5.75 18.65
N HIS A 64 2.28 -6.86 18.37
CA HIS A 64 0.83 -7.01 18.47
C HIS A 64 0.28 -6.76 19.88
N GLN A 65 0.99 -7.24 20.92
CA GLN A 65 0.62 -7.03 22.31
C GLN A 65 0.90 -5.62 22.84
N ASN A 66 1.74 -4.85 22.15
CA ASN A 66 2.17 -3.52 22.57
C ASN A 66 1.98 -2.47 21.46
N PRO A 67 0.77 -2.35 20.88
CA PRO A 67 0.51 -1.40 19.81
C PRO A 67 0.52 0.03 20.34
N GLU A 68 0.95 0.97 19.50
CA GLU A 68 0.95 2.41 19.77
C GLU A 68 0.20 3.15 18.65
N LEU A 69 -0.61 4.15 19.03
CA LEU A 69 -1.37 4.97 18.07
C LEU A 69 -0.44 5.82 17.21
N SER A 70 -0.98 6.28 16.08
CA SER A 70 -0.33 7.26 15.20
C SER A 70 0.21 8.45 16.00
N LEU A 71 1.43 8.88 15.70
CA LEU A 71 2.19 9.94 16.37
C LEU A 71 2.63 9.61 17.82
N GLN A 72 2.34 8.42 18.33
CA GLN A 72 2.70 7.95 19.67
C GLN A 72 3.58 6.69 19.66
N GLU A 73 4.16 6.32 18.52
CA GLU A 73 4.92 5.08 18.27
C GLU A 73 6.33 5.09 18.88
N PHE A 74 6.49 5.64 20.08
CA PHE A 74 7.80 5.85 20.71
C PHE A 74 8.57 4.56 20.98
N LYS A 75 7.89 3.56 21.56
CA LYS A 75 8.49 2.26 21.88
C LYS A 75 8.70 1.43 20.63
N THR A 76 7.74 1.48 19.71
CA THR A 76 7.78 0.78 18.42
C THR A 76 8.97 1.28 17.58
N ALA A 77 9.13 2.60 17.45
CA ALA A 77 10.28 3.20 16.78
C ALA A 77 11.62 2.79 17.44
N GLY A 78 11.66 2.76 18.79
CA GLY A 78 12.82 2.27 19.54
C GLY A 78 13.15 0.81 19.25
N LYS A 79 12.13 -0.07 19.14
CA LYS A 79 12.29 -1.48 18.77
C LYS A 79 12.83 -1.63 17.34
N MET A 80 12.28 -0.87 16.37
CA MET A 80 12.74 -0.90 14.97
C MET A 80 14.16 -0.40 14.83
N ALA A 81 14.52 0.70 15.52
CA ALA A 81 15.88 1.20 15.54
C ALA A 81 16.87 0.15 16.07
N LEU A 82 16.58 -0.48 17.22
CA LEU A 82 17.41 -1.53 17.79
C LEU A 82 17.52 -2.77 16.87
N ALA A 83 16.43 -3.13 16.18
CA ALA A 83 16.42 -4.23 15.23
C ALA A 83 17.37 -3.96 14.05
N LEU A 84 17.35 -2.74 13.50
CA LEU A 84 18.27 -2.31 12.44
C LEU A 84 19.73 -2.25 12.91
N GLU A 85 20.00 -1.69 14.10
CA GLU A 85 21.34 -1.64 14.69
C GLU A 85 21.96 -3.04 14.81
N LYS A 86 21.16 -4.03 15.26
CA LYS A 86 21.60 -5.44 15.36
C LYS A 86 21.93 -6.05 14.00
N LEU A 87 21.29 -5.61 12.93
CA LEU A 87 21.61 -6.02 11.55
C LEU A 87 22.80 -5.26 10.96
N GLY A 88 23.38 -4.28 11.66
CA GLY A 88 24.53 -3.51 11.21
C GLY A 88 24.20 -2.30 10.34
N PHE A 89 22.96 -1.81 10.38
CA PHE A 89 22.59 -0.57 9.73
C PHE A 89 23.11 0.65 10.51
N GLU A 90 23.49 1.70 9.81
CA GLU A 90 23.65 3.05 10.35
C GLU A 90 22.25 3.65 10.57
N VAL A 91 21.85 3.85 11.83
CA VAL A 91 20.48 4.19 12.19
C VAL A 91 20.36 5.67 12.58
N THR A 92 19.36 6.35 12.02
CA THR A 92 18.92 7.70 12.39
C THR A 92 17.47 7.60 12.89
N LYS A 93 17.23 8.07 14.11
CA LYS A 93 15.90 8.16 14.73
C LYS A 93 15.32 9.55 14.58
N ASP A 94 14.05 9.68 14.92
CA ASP A 94 13.32 10.95 14.99
C ASP A 94 13.28 11.69 13.64
N VAL A 95 13.18 10.94 12.54
CA VAL A 95 13.04 11.49 11.19
C VAL A 95 11.56 11.73 10.89
N GLY A 96 11.15 13.01 10.89
CA GLY A 96 9.74 13.37 10.71
C GLY A 96 8.85 12.90 11.87
N GLY A 97 9.28 13.10 13.10
CA GLY A 97 8.64 12.58 14.30
C GLY A 97 9.27 11.26 14.76
N ASN A 98 8.46 10.21 14.95
CA ASN A 98 8.95 8.91 15.43
C ASN A 98 9.60 8.04 14.33
N GLY A 99 9.83 8.59 13.12
CA GLY A 99 10.37 7.84 12.00
C GLY A 99 11.81 7.36 12.23
N VAL A 100 12.12 6.18 11.71
CA VAL A 100 13.45 5.57 11.79
C VAL A 100 13.97 5.27 10.39
N VAL A 101 15.21 5.69 10.12
CA VAL A 101 15.90 5.43 8.85
C VAL A 101 17.20 4.69 9.11
N GLY A 102 17.37 3.54 8.49
CA GLY A 102 18.60 2.76 8.52
C GLY A 102 19.27 2.74 7.15
N LEU A 103 20.59 2.94 7.12
CA LEU A 103 21.39 2.79 5.91
C LEU A 103 22.29 1.57 6.00
N PHE A 104 22.27 0.73 4.99
CA PHE A 104 23.21 -0.38 4.83
C PHE A 104 23.89 -0.29 3.47
N ARG A 105 25.20 0.02 3.47
CA ARG A 105 26.00 0.16 2.26
C ARG A 105 26.76 -1.14 1.99
N ASN A 106 26.51 -1.75 0.83
CA ASN A 106 27.11 -3.01 0.39
C ASN A 106 27.82 -2.84 -0.98
N GLY A 107 28.69 -1.84 -1.10
CA GLY A 107 29.42 -1.55 -2.34
C GLY A 107 28.66 -0.61 -3.30
N PRO A 108 29.22 -0.41 -4.50
CA PRO A 108 28.59 0.44 -5.52
C PRO A 108 27.37 -0.25 -6.13
N GLY A 109 26.34 0.51 -6.49
CA GLY A 109 25.12 -0.01 -7.10
C GLY A 109 23.91 0.85 -6.83
N PRO A 110 22.70 0.36 -7.15
CA PRO A 110 21.46 1.07 -6.92
C PRO A 110 21.22 1.38 -5.43
N VAL A 111 20.44 2.41 -5.20
CA VAL A 111 19.89 2.75 -3.87
C VAL A 111 18.44 2.32 -3.85
N ILE A 112 18.09 1.41 -2.94
CA ILE A 112 16.72 0.90 -2.84
C ILE A 112 16.17 1.15 -1.45
N MET A 113 15.00 1.77 -1.38
CA MET A 113 14.25 1.97 -0.15
C MET A 113 13.25 0.84 0.06
N LEU A 114 13.28 0.24 1.24
CA LEU A 114 12.25 -0.68 1.72
C LEU A 114 11.54 -0.05 2.91
N ARG A 115 10.23 0.19 2.80
CA ARG A 115 9.42 0.86 3.83
C ARG A 115 8.52 -0.12 4.58
N THR A 116 8.33 0.14 5.84
CA THR A 116 7.22 -0.35 6.67
C THR A 116 6.56 0.82 7.39
N ASP A 117 5.30 0.66 7.76
CA ASP A 117 4.56 1.49 8.71
C ASP A 117 4.67 0.94 10.13
N MET A 118 4.29 1.74 11.16
CA MET A 118 4.50 1.34 12.56
C MET A 118 3.28 1.55 13.46
N ASP A 119 2.35 2.39 13.08
CA ASP A 119 1.26 2.82 13.93
C ASP A 119 0.11 1.81 14.01
N ALA A 120 -0.72 1.93 15.03
CA ALA A 120 -1.89 1.12 15.30
C ALA A 120 -3.15 1.99 15.40
N LEU A 121 -4.30 1.35 15.48
CA LEU A 121 -5.62 1.95 15.41
C LEU A 121 -6.36 1.95 16.77
N PRO A 122 -7.27 2.92 17.00
CA PRO A 122 -8.12 2.96 18.17
C PRO A 122 -9.25 1.92 18.10
N VAL A 123 -8.90 0.65 18.07
CA VAL A 123 -9.79 -0.50 17.93
C VAL A 123 -9.65 -1.41 19.13
N LYS A 124 -10.80 -1.85 19.71
CA LYS A 124 -10.81 -2.87 20.74
C LYS A 124 -10.73 -4.25 20.11
N GLU A 125 -9.66 -4.97 20.37
CA GLU A 125 -9.44 -6.29 19.82
C GLU A 125 -10.45 -7.33 20.35
N THR A 126 -10.93 -8.19 19.44
CA THR A 126 -11.85 -9.31 19.73
C THR A 126 -11.43 -10.62 19.06
N THR A 127 -10.16 -10.75 18.67
CA THR A 127 -9.63 -11.95 17.99
C THR A 127 -9.68 -13.22 18.88
N GLY A 128 -9.62 -13.05 20.19
CA GLY A 128 -9.50 -14.16 21.14
C GLY A 128 -8.12 -14.84 21.16
N LEU A 129 -7.12 -14.24 20.51
CA LEU A 129 -5.76 -14.75 20.52
C LEU A 129 -5.13 -14.68 21.92
N PRO A 130 -4.31 -15.65 22.31
CA PRO A 130 -3.60 -15.61 23.61
C PRO A 130 -2.68 -14.41 23.78
N TRP A 131 -2.31 -13.76 22.69
CA TRP A 131 -1.47 -12.56 22.66
C TRP A 131 -2.23 -11.35 22.12
N ALA A 132 -3.56 -11.33 22.22
CA ALA A 132 -4.38 -10.20 21.85
C ALA A 132 -3.96 -8.93 22.61
N SER A 133 -4.08 -7.77 22.00
CA SER A 133 -3.81 -6.51 22.66
C SER A 133 -4.85 -6.22 23.74
N THR A 134 -4.37 -5.81 24.91
CA THR A 134 -5.16 -5.25 26.01
C THR A 134 -4.77 -3.81 26.31
N VAL A 135 -4.01 -3.20 25.41
CA VAL A 135 -3.52 -1.83 25.57
C VAL A 135 -4.67 -0.84 25.48
N THR A 136 -4.67 0.10 26.43
CA THR A 136 -5.52 1.29 26.42
C THR A 136 -4.63 2.50 26.62
N THR A 137 -4.83 3.56 25.85
CA THR A 137 -4.06 4.81 25.95
C THR A 137 -4.96 6.01 25.70
N ALA A 138 -4.50 7.20 26.06
CA ALA A 138 -5.16 8.43 25.67
C ALA A 138 -4.83 8.75 24.22
N ASP A 139 -5.84 9.04 23.40
CA ASP A 139 -5.66 9.56 22.06
C ASP A 139 -5.17 11.04 22.09
N LEU A 140 -4.99 11.66 20.92
CA LEU A 140 -4.54 13.06 20.82
C LEU A 140 -5.57 14.06 21.37
N GLN A 141 -6.81 13.66 21.59
CA GLN A 141 -7.89 14.43 22.23
C GLN A 141 -7.97 14.19 23.74
N GLY A 142 -7.13 13.29 24.27
CA GLY A 142 -7.10 12.92 25.68
C GLY A 142 -8.18 11.91 26.08
N MET A 143 -8.86 11.27 25.13
CA MET A 143 -9.84 10.23 25.38
C MET A 143 -9.18 8.87 25.51
N GLU A 144 -9.51 8.13 26.58
CA GLU A 144 -9.03 6.77 26.76
C GLU A 144 -9.63 5.85 25.69
N THR A 145 -8.77 5.18 24.91
CA THR A 145 -9.16 4.31 23.81
C THR A 145 -8.35 3.01 23.80
N PRO A 146 -8.96 1.87 23.47
CA PRO A 146 -8.23 0.63 23.23
C PRO A 146 -7.43 0.71 21.94
N VAL A 147 -6.32 -0.04 21.86
CA VAL A 147 -5.41 0.01 20.70
C VAL A 147 -5.16 -1.38 20.15
N MET A 148 -5.21 -1.54 18.84
CA MET A 148 -4.95 -2.78 18.12
C MET A 148 -4.24 -2.51 16.78
N HIS A 149 -3.31 -3.38 16.39
CA HIS A 149 -2.80 -3.40 15.01
C HIS A 149 -3.84 -4.01 14.04
N ALA A 150 -4.98 -3.33 13.89
CA ALA A 150 -6.09 -3.81 13.07
C ALA A 150 -5.84 -3.65 11.55
N CYS A 151 -4.77 -2.97 11.15
CA CYS A 151 -4.28 -2.88 9.76
C CYS A 151 -3.08 -3.79 9.46
N GLY A 152 -2.55 -4.48 10.48
CA GLY A 152 -1.45 -5.45 10.34
C GLY A 152 -0.07 -4.83 10.20
N HIS A 153 0.16 -3.59 10.68
CA HIS A 153 1.47 -2.95 10.62
C HIS A 153 2.53 -3.68 11.45
N ASP A 154 2.15 -4.36 12.51
CA ASP A 154 3.00 -5.30 13.25
C ASP A 154 3.53 -6.44 12.36
N PHE A 155 2.69 -6.97 11.50
CA PHE A 155 3.06 -7.97 10.50
C PHE A 155 3.94 -7.35 9.40
N HIS A 156 3.64 -6.13 8.93
CA HIS A 156 4.47 -5.42 7.96
C HIS A 156 5.90 -5.21 8.49
N MET A 157 6.04 -4.70 9.72
CA MET A 157 7.34 -4.53 10.39
C MET A 157 8.11 -5.85 10.49
N THR A 158 7.43 -6.94 10.77
CA THR A 158 8.05 -8.26 10.91
C THR A 158 8.54 -8.80 9.57
N VAL A 159 7.74 -8.69 8.49
CA VAL A 159 8.15 -9.09 7.12
C VAL A 159 9.29 -8.20 6.62
N TRP A 160 9.22 -6.89 6.86
CA TRP A 160 10.27 -5.92 6.54
C TRP A 160 11.59 -6.29 7.21
N HIS A 161 11.58 -6.54 8.53
CA HIS A 161 12.77 -6.97 9.28
C HIS A 161 13.32 -8.30 8.76
N GLY A 162 12.47 -9.29 8.50
CA GLY A 162 12.84 -10.58 7.93
C GLY A 162 13.52 -10.46 6.56
N THR A 163 13.00 -9.56 5.70
CA THR A 163 13.58 -9.25 4.39
C THR A 163 14.96 -8.62 4.54
N LEU A 164 15.11 -7.60 5.39
CA LEU A 164 16.40 -6.94 5.65
C LEU A 164 17.42 -7.91 6.23
N SER A 165 17.04 -8.75 7.19
CA SER A 165 17.89 -9.78 7.78
C SER A 165 18.36 -10.79 6.72
N THR A 166 17.47 -11.19 5.81
CA THR A 166 17.82 -12.10 4.70
C THR A 166 18.84 -11.45 3.77
N LEU A 167 18.62 -10.19 3.36
CA LEU A 167 19.52 -9.43 2.48
C LEU A 167 20.91 -9.26 3.12
N VAL A 168 20.99 -8.87 4.39
CA VAL A 168 22.26 -8.72 5.10
C VAL A 168 23.01 -10.06 5.17
N SER A 169 22.29 -11.16 5.42
CA SER A 169 22.88 -12.50 5.46
C SER A 169 23.35 -13.02 4.09
N LEU A 170 22.87 -12.42 3.01
CA LEU A 170 23.19 -12.72 1.60
C LEU A 170 23.94 -11.55 0.92
N ARG A 171 24.64 -10.72 1.68
CA ARG A 171 25.35 -9.54 1.18
C ARG A 171 26.38 -9.84 0.08
N ASP A 172 26.83 -11.08 -0.05
CA ASP A 172 27.70 -11.55 -1.15
C ASP A 172 26.97 -11.77 -2.48
N LYS A 173 25.65 -11.67 -2.50
CA LYS A 173 24.80 -11.89 -3.68
C LYS A 173 24.30 -10.59 -4.33
N TRP A 174 24.56 -9.43 -3.75
CA TRP A 174 24.13 -8.14 -4.28
C TRP A 174 25.09 -7.02 -3.92
N SER A 175 25.00 -5.90 -4.63
CA SER A 175 25.79 -4.69 -4.37
C SER A 175 24.92 -3.45 -4.53
N GLY A 176 25.07 -2.47 -3.63
CA GLY A 176 24.28 -1.24 -3.61
C GLY A 176 24.03 -0.73 -2.18
N THR A 177 23.01 0.10 -2.02
CA THR A 177 22.64 0.68 -0.72
C THR A 177 21.16 0.39 -0.42
N ILE A 178 20.87 -0.13 0.77
CA ILE A 178 19.51 -0.24 1.31
C ILE A 178 19.23 0.96 2.19
N ILE A 179 18.07 1.63 1.97
CA ILE A 179 17.45 2.56 2.88
C ILE A 179 16.26 1.83 3.53
N ALA A 180 16.39 1.47 4.78
CA ALA A 180 15.33 0.85 5.55
C ALA A 180 14.53 1.94 6.26
N VAL A 181 13.25 2.09 5.94
CA VAL A 181 12.37 3.12 6.50
C VAL A 181 11.30 2.45 7.36
N ALA A 182 11.26 2.79 8.65
CA ALA A 182 10.11 2.52 9.51
C ALA A 182 9.37 3.84 9.73
N GLN A 183 8.20 3.96 9.10
CA GLN A 183 7.41 5.18 9.00
C GLN A 183 6.33 5.21 10.08
N PRO A 184 6.17 6.33 10.83
CA PRO A 184 5.07 6.54 11.76
C PRO A 184 3.82 7.07 11.05
N ALA A 185 2.71 7.14 11.76
CA ALA A 185 1.53 7.95 11.45
C ALA A 185 0.96 7.76 10.02
N GLU A 186 0.91 6.51 9.54
CA GLU A 186 0.29 6.17 8.26
C GLU A 186 -1.22 6.37 8.32
N GLU A 187 -1.88 5.88 9.37
CA GLU A 187 -3.34 5.87 9.57
C GLU A 187 -3.97 7.28 9.69
N VAL A 188 -3.14 8.29 9.92
CA VAL A 188 -3.53 9.71 9.88
C VAL A 188 -2.98 10.43 8.65
N SER A 189 -2.48 9.67 7.67
CA SER A 189 -1.99 10.17 6.37
C SER A 189 -0.89 11.24 6.46
N GLY A 190 -0.05 11.17 7.50
CA GLY A 190 0.91 12.22 7.82
C GLY A 190 2.37 11.82 7.76
N GLY A 191 2.71 10.57 8.10
CA GLY A 191 4.07 10.15 8.39
C GLY A 191 5.05 10.25 7.24
N SER A 192 4.68 9.80 6.04
CA SER A 192 5.53 9.94 4.86
C SER A 192 5.83 11.39 4.52
N GLY A 193 4.82 12.27 4.60
CA GLY A 193 4.97 13.70 4.40
C GLY A 193 5.88 14.35 5.44
N GLN A 194 5.75 13.98 6.71
CA GLN A 194 6.61 14.45 7.78
C GLN A 194 8.07 14.03 7.56
N MET A 195 8.33 12.77 7.20
CA MET A 195 9.67 12.28 6.91
C MET A 195 10.30 12.98 5.70
N ILE A 196 9.55 13.20 4.62
CA ILE A 196 10.01 13.94 3.44
C ILE A 196 10.35 15.38 3.82
N ASN A 197 9.48 16.07 4.58
CA ASN A 197 9.68 17.45 5.01
C ASN A 197 10.86 17.60 5.97
N ASP A 198 11.16 16.59 6.79
CA ASP A 198 12.35 16.54 7.64
C ASP A 198 13.63 16.15 6.87
N GLY A 199 13.54 16.05 5.56
CA GLY A 199 14.69 15.90 4.67
C GLY A 199 15.07 14.46 4.35
N LEU A 200 14.13 13.52 4.28
CA LEU A 200 14.43 12.12 3.91
C LEU A 200 15.28 12.03 2.63
N TYR A 201 15.00 12.87 1.62
CA TYR A 201 15.74 12.87 0.35
C TYR A 201 16.88 13.90 0.25
N THR A 202 17.14 14.64 1.34
CA THR A 202 18.26 15.59 1.42
C THR A 202 19.31 15.18 2.43
N ARG A 203 18.94 14.47 3.49
CA ARG A 203 19.82 13.93 4.53
C ARG A 203 20.34 12.55 4.19
N PHE A 204 19.59 11.80 3.37
CA PHE A 204 19.91 10.43 2.96
C PHE A 204 20.01 10.35 1.43
N PRO A 205 20.65 9.30 0.88
CA PRO A 205 20.67 9.11 -0.57
C PRO A 205 19.27 9.04 -1.15
N VAL A 206 19.05 9.66 -2.31
CA VAL A 206 17.77 9.52 -3.04
C VAL A 206 17.69 8.09 -3.58
N PRO A 207 16.62 7.33 -3.31
CA PRO A 207 16.50 5.97 -3.82
C PRO A 207 16.14 5.96 -5.32
N ASP A 208 16.69 5.00 -6.06
CA ASP A 208 16.26 4.68 -7.42
C ASP A 208 14.87 4.03 -7.43
N TYR A 209 14.59 3.22 -6.39
CA TYR A 209 13.34 2.48 -6.20
C TYR A 209 12.92 2.51 -4.74
N ALA A 210 11.61 2.60 -4.50
CA ALA A 210 11.03 2.41 -3.17
C ALA A 210 9.93 1.33 -3.23
N LEU A 211 10.01 0.36 -2.33
CA LEU A 211 9.07 -0.75 -2.27
C LEU A 211 8.50 -0.92 -0.87
N CYS A 212 7.27 -1.45 -0.80
CA CYS A 212 6.66 -1.92 0.43
C CYS A 212 5.63 -3.01 0.16
N TYR A 213 5.20 -3.70 1.23
CA TYR A 213 4.00 -4.51 1.24
C TYR A 213 2.91 -3.85 2.07
N HIS A 214 1.66 -4.18 1.74
CA HIS A 214 0.52 -4.09 2.63
C HIS A 214 -0.16 -5.47 2.71
N VAL A 215 -0.50 -5.93 3.92
CA VAL A 215 -1.21 -7.20 4.10
C VAL A 215 -2.63 -7.10 3.54
N SER A 216 -3.09 -8.16 2.89
CA SER A 216 -4.45 -8.24 2.34
C SER A 216 -5.32 -9.17 3.17
N SER A 217 -6.52 -8.70 3.52
CA SER A 217 -7.59 -9.51 4.09
C SER A 217 -8.41 -10.29 3.04
N ASP A 218 -8.11 -10.13 1.76
CA ASP A 218 -8.87 -10.67 0.64
C ASP A 218 -8.04 -11.62 -0.25
N LEU A 219 -6.77 -11.84 0.10
CA LEU A 219 -5.88 -12.74 -0.62
C LEU A 219 -5.36 -13.84 0.32
N PRO A 220 -5.25 -15.10 -0.18
CA PRO A 220 -4.73 -16.18 0.63
C PRO A 220 -3.23 -16.02 0.89
N ALA A 221 -2.79 -16.39 2.09
CA ALA A 221 -1.37 -16.52 2.42
C ALA A 221 -0.68 -17.47 1.44
N GLY A 222 0.51 -17.11 0.99
CA GLY A 222 1.19 -17.79 -0.13
C GLY A 222 1.15 -16.98 -1.44
N THR A 223 0.39 -15.88 -1.49
CA THR A 223 0.22 -15.08 -2.71
C THR A 223 0.65 -13.63 -2.54
N VAL A 224 0.96 -12.98 -3.66
CA VAL A 224 1.24 -11.55 -3.77
C VAL A 224 0.32 -10.95 -4.81
N GLY A 225 -0.39 -9.88 -4.43
CA GLY A 225 -1.23 -9.11 -5.33
C GLY A 225 -0.51 -7.88 -5.88
N TYR A 226 -0.76 -7.52 -7.14
CA TYR A 226 -0.14 -6.37 -7.77
C TYR A 226 -1.08 -5.65 -8.75
N PHE A 227 -0.85 -4.37 -8.92
CA PHE A 227 -1.44 -3.58 -10.00
C PHE A 227 -0.44 -2.54 -10.51
N PRO A 228 -0.14 -2.47 -11.82
CA PRO A 228 0.67 -1.40 -12.39
C PRO A 228 -0.18 -0.14 -12.57
N GLY A 229 0.32 1.02 -12.12
CA GLY A 229 -0.44 2.26 -12.05
C GLY A 229 -1.10 2.48 -10.69
N PRO A 230 -2.22 3.22 -10.59
CA PRO A 230 -2.82 3.60 -9.33
C PRO A 230 -3.48 2.41 -8.64
N ILE A 231 -2.77 1.79 -7.68
CA ILE A 231 -3.25 0.63 -6.92
C ILE A 231 -4.18 1.04 -5.78
N PHE A 232 -3.92 2.19 -5.11
CA PHE A 232 -4.77 2.72 -4.05
C PHE A 232 -5.27 4.12 -4.39
N ALA A 233 -6.48 4.42 -3.96
CA ALA A 233 -7.08 5.73 -4.18
C ALA A 233 -6.40 6.81 -3.34
N GLY A 234 -6.39 8.02 -3.86
CA GLY A 234 -6.21 9.21 -3.05
C GLY A 234 -7.48 9.53 -2.26
N VAL A 235 -7.32 10.24 -1.16
CA VAL A 235 -8.40 10.69 -0.29
C VAL A 235 -8.25 12.16 0.06
N ASN A 236 -9.37 12.86 0.19
CA ASN A 236 -9.45 14.12 0.90
C ASN A 236 -10.83 14.28 1.55
N SER A 237 -10.90 15.09 2.59
CA SER A 237 -12.14 15.57 3.18
C SER A 237 -12.52 16.93 2.62
N VAL A 238 -13.81 17.21 2.58
CA VAL A 238 -14.36 18.50 2.18
C VAL A 238 -15.44 18.92 3.16
N ASP A 239 -15.25 20.03 3.83
CA ASP A 239 -16.24 20.65 4.67
C ASP A 239 -16.96 21.78 3.92
N ILE A 240 -18.28 21.80 4.01
CA ILE A 240 -19.10 22.82 3.35
C ILE A 240 -20.04 23.44 4.40
N LYS A 241 -19.87 24.74 4.64
CA LYS A 241 -20.84 25.53 5.41
C LYS A 241 -21.83 26.18 4.43
N VAL A 242 -23.09 25.80 4.55
CA VAL A 242 -24.20 26.33 3.74
C VAL A 242 -24.94 27.36 4.55
N PHE A 243 -24.93 28.61 4.12
CA PHE A 243 -25.65 29.68 4.76
C PHE A 243 -27.11 29.74 4.28
N GLY A 244 -27.96 30.28 5.13
CA GLY A 244 -29.36 30.55 4.86
C GLY A 244 -29.86 31.84 5.54
N ILE A 245 -31.14 32.06 5.54
CA ILE A 245 -31.80 33.11 6.30
C ILE A 245 -32.77 32.41 7.25
N GLY A 246 -32.40 32.35 8.52
CA GLY A 246 -33.19 31.67 9.56
C GLY A 246 -34.46 32.39 9.91
N GLY A 247 -35.42 31.67 10.55
CA GLY A 247 -36.68 32.26 10.97
C GLY A 247 -37.69 31.25 11.51
N HIS A 248 -38.93 31.67 11.57
CA HIS A 248 -40.04 30.86 12.09
C HIS A 248 -40.45 29.81 11.06
N GLY A 249 -40.45 28.52 11.45
CA GLY A 249 -40.79 27.40 10.56
C GLY A 249 -42.17 27.50 9.87
N ALA A 250 -43.14 28.24 10.44
CA ALA A 250 -44.42 28.51 9.81
C ALA A 250 -44.43 29.75 8.88
N MET A 251 -43.26 30.43 8.73
CA MET A 251 -43.13 31.60 7.83
C MET A 251 -41.98 31.41 6.82
N PRO A 252 -41.94 30.31 6.02
CA PRO A 252 -40.86 30.00 5.14
C PRO A 252 -40.62 31.05 4.04
N HIS A 253 -41.65 31.80 3.67
CA HIS A 253 -41.59 32.88 2.69
C HIS A 253 -40.78 34.12 3.15
N LYS A 254 -40.31 34.15 4.41
CA LYS A 254 -39.41 35.17 4.98
C LYS A 254 -37.99 34.65 5.22
N THR A 255 -37.70 33.46 4.75
CA THR A 255 -36.47 32.76 5.04
C THR A 255 -35.86 32.19 3.75
N ILE A 256 -34.59 31.78 3.84
CA ILE A 256 -33.95 30.84 2.89
C ILE A 256 -33.47 29.68 3.71
N ASP A 257 -34.13 28.53 3.58
CA ASP A 257 -33.89 27.36 4.42
C ASP A 257 -32.63 26.63 4.00
N PRO A 258 -31.53 26.66 4.80
CA PRO A 258 -30.28 26.00 4.47
C PRO A 258 -30.37 24.46 4.55
N ILE A 259 -31.34 23.88 5.28
CA ILE A 259 -31.57 22.43 5.32
C ILE A 259 -32.10 21.97 3.95
N VAL A 260 -33.09 22.65 3.40
CA VAL A 260 -33.63 22.36 2.06
C VAL A 260 -32.54 22.54 1.00
N LEU A 261 -31.76 23.62 1.12
CA LEU A 261 -30.68 23.93 0.19
C LEU A 261 -29.58 22.85 0.23
N SER A 262 -29.13 22.45 1.42
CA SER A 262 -28.14 21.38 1.59
C SER A 262 -28.66 20.04 1.06
N SER A 263 -29.93 19.72 1.24
CA SER A 263 -30.54 18.49 0.72
C SER A 263 -30.48 18.44 -0.82
N LYS A 264 -30.73 19.57 -1.50
CA LYS A 264 -30.55 19.67 -2.96
C LYS A 264 -29.10 19.48 -3.38
N MET A 265 -28.17 20.15 -2.70
CA MET A 265 -26.74 20.00 -2.96
C MET A 265 -26.29 18.55 -2.83
N ILE A 266 -26.75 17.81 -1.80
CA ILE A 266 -26.44 16.38 -1.60
C ILE A 266 -26.87 15.54 -2.80
N LEU A 267 -28.07 15.76 -3.32
CA LEU A 267 -28.57 15.06 -4.51
C LEU A 267 -27.76 15.43 -5.76
N ASP A 268 -27.47 16.71 -5.94
CA ASP A 268 -26.72 17.19 -7.11
C ASP A 268 -25.26 16.71 -7.08
N PHE A 269 -24.61 16.59 -5.92
CA PHE A 269 -23.26 16.03 -5.78
C PHE A 269 -23.19 14.59 -6.28
N GLN A 270 -24.27 13.79 -6.22
CA GLN A 270 -24.27 12.45 -6.77
C GLN A 270 -24.12 12.46 -8.31
N THR A 271 -24.47 13.57 -8.97
CA THR A 271 -24.33 13.69 -10.42
C THR A 271 -22.86 13.86 -10.85
N ILE A 272 -21.98 14.29 -9.96
CA ILE A 272 -20.54 14.42 -10.25
C ILE A 272 -19.99 13.07 -10.74
N VAL A 273 -20.16 12.02 -9.94
CA VAL A 273 -19.67 10.67 -10.30
C VAL A 273 -20.50 10.09 -11.45
N SER A 274 -21.81 10.23 -11.38
CA SER A 274 -22.69 9.54 -12.35
C SER A 274 -22.81 10.21 -13.71
N ARG A 275 -22.46 11.52 -13.86
CA ARG A 275 -22.69 12.31 -15.09
C ARG A 275 -21.51 13.16 -15.55
N GLU A 276 -20.51 13.40 -14.70
CA GLU A 276 -19.40 14.30 -15.05
C GLU A 276 -18.05 13.59 -15.10
N ILE A 277 -17.80 12.66 -14.19
CA ILE A 277 -16.58 11.84 -14.20
C ILE A 277 -16.69 10.78 -15.31
N ASN A 278 -15.57 10.54 -16.01
CA ASN A 278 -15.50 9.47 -16.99
C ASN A 278 -15.87 8.12 -16.32
N PRO A 279 -16.85 7.36 -16.83
CA PRO A 279 -17.30 6.11 -16.21
C PRO A 279 -16.21 5.03 -15.97
N VAL A 280 -15.09 5.12 -16.71
CA VAL A 280 -13.93 4.21 -16.50
C VAL A 280 -12.89 4.80 -15.55
N ALA A 281 -13.10 5.99 -15.00
CA ALA A 281 -12.26 6.60 -13.97
C ALA A 281 -12.97 6.47 -12.61
N PRO A 282 -12.55 5.54 -11.74
CA PRO A 282 -13.20 5.34 -10.46
C PRO A 282 -13.11 6.58 -9.57
N ALA A 283 -14.23 6.97 -8.97
CA ALA A 283 -14.31 8.09 -8.04
C ALA A 283 -15.44 7.87 -7.03
N VAL A 284 -15.28 8.41 -5.82
CA VAL A 284 -16.29 8.39 -4.77
C VAL A 284 -16.50 9.80 -4.23
N VAL A 285 -17.77 10.20 -4.08
CA VAL A 285 -18.18 11.42 -3.37
C VAL A 285 -19.26 11.01 -2.37
N THR A 286 -18.92 11.07 -1.09
CA THR A 286 -19.85 10.68 -0.02
C THR A 286 -20.04 11.85 0.94
N VAL A 287 -21.31 12.25 1.20
CA VAL A 287 -21.66 13.15 2.28
C VAL A 287 -21.84 12.29 3.53
N GLY A 288 -20.84 12.29 4.41
CA GLY A 288 -20.81 11.44 5.62
C GLY A 288 -21.55 12.05 6.80
N ALA A 289 -21.67 13.38 6.85
CA ALA A 289 -22.39 14.05 7.93
C ALA A 289 -23.06 15.34 7.44
N ILE A 290 -24.21 15.65 8.06
CA ILE A 290 -24.92 16.92 7.90
C ILE A 290 -25.45 17.36 9.26
N HIS A 291 -25.18 18.59 9.65
CA HIS A 291 -25.58 19.15 10.93
C HIS A 291 -26.24 20.53 10.73
N GLY A 292 -27.47 20.67 11.20
CA GLY A 292 -28.18 21.95 11.14
C GLY A 292 -29.51 21.92 11.84
N GLY A 293 -29.90 23.06 12.44
CA GLY A 293 -31.11 23.20 13.18
C GLY A 293 -31.05 22.62 14.60
N THR A 294 -31.94 23.14 15.48
CA THR A 294 -32.03 22.74 16.90
C THR A 294 -33.45 22.40 17.33
N LYS A 295 -34.46 22.90 16.60
CA LYS A 295 -35.87 22.77 16.96
C LYS A 295 -36.74 22.66 15.71
N HIS A 296 -37.77 21.82 15.77
CA HIS A 296 -38.67 21.51 14.64
C HIS A 296 -39.41 22.72 14.06
N ASN A 297 -39.57 23.83 14.78
CA ASN A 297 -40.28 25.03 14.36
C ASN A 297 -39.36 26.25 14.11
N ILE A 298 -38.04 26.02 13.99
CA ILE A 298 -37.05 27.06 13.72
C ILE A 298 -36.25 26.66 12.44
N ILE A 299 -36.24 27.50 11.43
CA ILE A 299 -35.34 27.41 10.29
C ILE A 299 -34.00 27.97 10.74
N PRO A 300 -32.89 27.20 10.67
CA PRO A 300 -31.56 27.67 11.10
C PRO A 300 -30.97 28.70 10.15
N GLY A 301 -29.90 29.36 10.60
CA GLY A 301 -29.14 30.29 9.75
C GLY A 301 -28.06 29.61 8.90
N GLU A 302 -27.66 28.40 9.26
CA GLU A 302 -26.60 27.65 8.57
C GLU A 302 -26.73 26.15 8.76
N VAL A 303 -26.06 25.38 7.87
CA VAL A 303 -25.88 23.91 7.91
C VAL A 303 -24.44 23.60 7.56
N ASP A 304 -23.83 22.68 8.33
CA ASP A 304 -22.51 22.13 8.06
C ASP A 304 -22.64 20.74 7.41
N MET A 305 -21.92 20.51 6.34
CA MET A 305 -21.78 19.21 5.68
C MET A 305 -20.32 18.77 5.69
N LYS A 306 -20.08 17.46 5.91
CA LYS A 306 -18.76 16.84 5.83
C LYS A 306 -18.76 15.75 4.77
N LEU A 307 -17.82 15.84 3.83
CA LEU A 307 -17.71 14.91 2.72
C LEU A 307 -16.36 14.22 2.76
N THR A 308 -16.32 12.97 2.29
CA THR A 308 -15.08 12.29 1.88
C THR A 308 -15.12 12.04 0.39
N ILE A 309 -13.98 12.22 -0.26
CA ILE A 309 -13.80 11.97 -1.69
C ILE A 309 -12.66 10.96 -1.90
N ARG A 310 -12.82 10.09 -2.93
CA ARG A 310 -11.79 9.16 -3.39
C ARG A 310 -11.56 9.35 -4.87
N PHE A 311 -10.31 9.23 -5.29
CA PHE A 311 -9.90 9.47 -6.68
C PHE A 311 -8.61 8.69 -6.98
N PHE A 312 -8.35 8.38 -8.26
CA PHE A 312 -7.14 7.66 -8.69
C PHE A 312 -6.19 8.55 -9.50
N THR A 313 -6.59 9.79 -9.83
CA THR A 313 -5.72 10.78 -10.50
C THR A 313 -6.00 12.17 -9.97
N ASP A 314 -4.98 13.04 -10.01
CA ASP A 314 -5.14 14.44 -9.59
C ASP A 314 -6.12 15.23 -10.49
N ASP A 315 -6.28 14.82 -11.75
CA ASP A 315 -7.26 15.44 -12.67
C ASP A 315 -8.69 15.18 -12.18
N VAL A 316 -9.00 13.93 -11.81
CA VAL A 316 -10.30 13.56 -11.23
C VAL A 316 -10.53 14.31 -9.91
N TYR A 317 -9.51 14.42 -9.05
CA TYR A 317 -9.60 15.22 -7.82
C TYR A 317 -9.98 16.67 -8.11
N ARG A 318 -9.25 17.34 -9.02
CA ARG A 318 -9.53 18.74 -9.40
C ARG A 318 -10.93 18.89 -9.99
N GLN A 319 -11.36 17.93 -10.80
CA GLN A 319 -12.70 17.91 -11.38
C GLN A 319 -13.78 17.81 -10.29
N ILE A 320 -13.63 16.91 -9.32
CA ILE A 320 -14.56 16.75 -8.19
C ILE A 320 -14.67 18.04 -7.39
N ILE A 321 -13.55 18.64 -6.97
CA ILE A 321 -13.55 19.89 -6.17
C ILE A 321 -14.20 21.03 -6.94
N SER A 322 -13.88 21.17 -8.22
CA SER A 322 -14.49 22.20 -9.08
C SER A 322 -16.01 22.00 -9.23
N ALA A 323 -16.45 20.76 -9.40
CA ALA A 323 -17.86 20.43 -9.51
C ALA A 323 -18.64 20.69 -8.21
N ILE A 324 -18.07 20.28 -7.05
CA ILE A 324 -18.66 20.57 -5.75
C ILE A 324 -18.84 22.07 -5.55
N ARG A 325 -17.81 22.88 -5.85
CA ARG A 325 -17.89 24.35 -5.77
C ARG A 325 -18.99 24.90 -6.66
N ARG A 326 -18.98 24.55 -7.93
CA ARG A 326 -19.96 25.01 -8.92
C ARG A 326 -21.40 24.65 -8.55
N ILE A 327 -21.63 23.42 -8.06
CA ILE A 327 -22.95 22.95 -7.64
C ILE A 327 -23.41 23.71 -6.39
N ALA A 328 -22.54 23.88 -5.40
CA ALA A 328 -22.86 24.60 -4.18
C ALA A 328 -23.22 26.06 -4.48
N ASP A 329 -22.38 26.76 -5.23
CA ASP A 329 -22.60 28.17 -5.62
C ASP A 329 -23.85 28.31 -6.49
N GLY A 330 -24.10 27.39 -7.44
CA GLY A 330 -25.26 27.37 -8.30
C GLY A 330 -26.57 27.21 -7.52
N ASN A 331 -26.62 26.29 -6.56
CA ASN A 331 -27.79 26.10 -5.69
C ASN A 331 -28.03 27.29 -4.77
N ALA A 332 -26.98 27.90 -4.22
CA ALA A 332 -27.08 29.10 -3.39
C ALA A 332 -27.62 30.29 -4.18
N ALA A 333 -27.11 30.54 -5.40
CA ALA A 333 -27.61 31.57 -6.29
C ALA A 333 -29.06 31.34 -6.71
N ALA A 334 -29.44 30.07 -7.03
CA ALA A 334 -30.82 29.73 -7.38
C ALA A 334 -31.80 29.93 -6.20
N ALA A 335 -31.30 29.79 -4.94
CA ALA A 335 -32.09 30.10 -3.74
C ALA A 335 -32.18 31.61 -3.43
N GLY A 336 -31.48 32.47 -4.17
CA GLY A 336 -31.48 33.91 -3.97
C GLY A 336 -30.55 34.42 -2.87
N LEU A 337 -29.52 33.64 -2.48
CA LEU A 337 -28.52 34.08 -1.53
C LEU A 337 -27.61 35.16 -2.17
N SER A 338 -27.27 36.17 -1.35
CA SER A 338 -26.33 37.23 -1.73
C SER A 338 -24.88 36.73 -1.78
N ALA A 339 -24.03 37.47 -2.45
CA ALA A 339 -22.61 37.09 -2.66
C ALA A 339 -21.83 36.89 -1.36
N ASP A 340 -22.20 37.56 -0.27
CA ASP A 340 -21.60 37.44 1.05
C ASP A 340 -22.08 36.20 1.84
N ARG A 341 -23.07 35.46 1.30
CA ARG A 341 -23.65 34.27 1.88
C ARG A 341 -23.48 33.02 0.99
N MET A 342 -22.56 33.07 0.04
CA MET A 342 -22.23 31.89 -0.74
C MET A 342 -21.59 30.79 0.16
N PRO A 343 -21.78 29.51 -0.16
CA PRO A 343 -21.25 28.41 0.62
C PRO A 343 -19.75 28.52 0.82
N LEU A 344 -19.28 28.29 2.04
CA LEU A 344 -17.85 28.21 2.34
C LEU A 344 -17.41 26.76 2.22
N LEU A 345 -16.54 26.49 1.25
CA LEU A 345 -15.94 25.20 1.00
C LEU A 345 -14.50 25.20 1.49
N THR A 346 -14.16 24.26 2.38
CA THR A 346 -12.81 24.04 2.90
C THR A 346 -12.39 22.61 2.60
N THR A 347 -11.25 22.44 1.96
CA THR A 347 -10.64 21.11 1.80
C THR A 347 -9.82 20.78 3.04
N GLY A 348 -9.90 19.56 3.52
CA GLY A 348 -9.14 19.08 4.67
C GLY A 348 -7.64 19.13 4.41
N SER A 349 -6.86 19.22 5.49
CA SER A 349 -5.40 19.09 5.47
C SER A 349 -4.92 17.67 5.20
N GLU A 350 -5.82 16.69 5.25
CA GLU A 350 -5.55 15.25 5.16
C GLU A 350 -5.48 14.74 3.69
N TYR A 351 -5.16 15.63 2.74
CA TYR A 351 -4.98 15.17 1.35
C TYR A 351 -3.91 14.10 1.28
N THR A 352 -4.31 12.89 0.87
CA THR A 352 -3.41 11.76 0.57
C THR A 352 -3.49 11.48 -0.93
N PRO A 353 -2.37 11.54 -1.65
CA PRO A 353 -2.37 11.24 -3.08
C PRO A 353 -2.61 9.74 -3.34
N PRO A 354 -3.04 9.37 -4.55
CA PRO A 354 -3.06 7.96 -4.96
C PRO A 354 -1.68 7.32 -4.87
N VAL A 355 -1.62 6.03 -4.53
CA VAL A 355 -0.40 5.22 -4.70
C VAL A 355 -0.35 4.77 -6.15
N GLU A 356 0.53 5.38 -6.91
CA GLU A 356 0.73 5.09 -8.32
C GLU A 356 2.02 4.27 -8.50
N ASN A 357 1.87 2.97 -8.68
CA ASN A 357 2.98 2.05 -8.92
C ASN A 357 3.62 2.29 -10.29
N ASP A 358 4.95 2.43 -10.32
CA ASP A 358 5.71 2.46 -11.58
C ASP A 358 5.56 1.12 -12.32
N ALA A 359 5.07 1.17 -13.56
CA ALA A 359 4.72 -0.03 -14.32
C ALA A 359 5.94 -0.90 -14.65
N ASP A 360 7.11 -0.29 -14.93
CA ASP A 360 8.33 -1.03 -15.22
C ASP A 360 8.88 -1.70 -13.97
N LEU A 361 8.85 -1.00 -12.83
CA LEU A 361 9.24 -1.56 -11.53
C LEU A 361 8.33 -2.74 -11.15
N VAL A 362 7.00 -2.59 -11.31
CA VAL A 362 6.05 -3.69 -11.07
C VAL A 362 6.32 -4.87 -11.97
N SER A 363 6.57 -4.65 -13.26
CA SER A 363 6.86 -5.73 -14.22
C SER A 363 8.11 -6.52 -13.82
N ARG A 364 9.17 -5.84 -13.40
CA ARG A 364 10.42 -6.47 -12.94
C ARG A 364 10.21 -7.22 -11.62
N ALA A 365 9.59 -6.56 -10.64
CA ALA A 365 9.33 -7.15 -9.33
C ALA A 365 8.46 -8.41 -9.43
N THR A 366 7.38 -8.35 -10.22
CA THR A 366 6.47 -9.51 -10.39
C THR A 366 7.12 -10.67 -11.15
N ALA A 367 8.06 -10.40 -12.04
CA ALA A 367 8.86 -11.47 -12.68
C ALA A 367 9.73 -12.21 -11.66
N SER A 368 10.42 -11.48 -10.76
CA SER A 368 11.20 -12.07 -9.66
C SER A 368 10.30 -12.83 -8.68
N MET A 369 9.17 -12.22 -8.27
CA MET A 369 8.20 -12.85 -7.37
C MET A 369 7.62 -14.14 -7.97
N ALA A 370 7.31 -14.15 -9.27
CA ALA A 370 6.82 -15.34 -9.97
C ALA A 370 7.90 -16.42 -10.08
N GLY A 371 9.18 -16.04 -10.20
CA GLY A 371 10.30 -16.96 -10.13
C GLY A 371 10.47 -17.60 -8.75
N MET A 372 10.08 -16.90 -7.68
CA MET A 372 10.11 -17.40 -6.30
C MET A 372 8.91 -18.24 -5.93
N LEU A 373 7.70 -17.78 -6.25
CA LEU A 373 6.44 -18.29 -5.73
C LEU A 373 5.68 -19.19 -6.72
N GLY A 374 6.00 -19.14 -8.01
CA GLY A 374 5.15 -19.63 -9.09
C GLY A 374 4.23 -18.51 -9.63
N LYS A 375 3.95 -18.55 -10.93
CA LYS A 375 3.14 -17.50 -11.60
C LYS A 375 1.71 -17.40 -11.08
N GLU A 376 1.15 -18.53 -10.67
CA GLU A 376 -0.20 -18.66 -10.12
C GLU A 376 -0.37 -17.95 -8.77
N ASN A 377 0.72 -17.70 -8.06
CA ASN A 377 0.74 -17.04 -6.75
C ASN A 377 1.09 -15.55 -6.82
N VAL A 378 1.28 -15.00 -8.02
CA VAL A 378 1.49 -13.56 -8.26
C VAL A 378 0.29 -13.04 -9.05
N ILE A 379 -0.67 -12.46 -8.35
CA ILE A 379 -2.03 -12.22 -8.82
C ILE A 379 -2.20 -10.75 -9.21
N ARG A 380 -2.66 -10.48 -10.42
CA ARG A 380 -3.09 -9.14 -10.76
C ARG A 380 -4.44 -8.88 -10.09
N VAL A 381 -4.49 -7.84 -9.24
CA VAL A 381 -5.70 -7.41 -8.53
C VAL A 381 -6.30 -6.18 -9.18
N ASP A 382 -7.54 -5.85 -8.81
CA ASP A 382 -8.13 -4.55 -9.15
C ASP A 382 -7.63 -3.47 -8.16
N PRO A 383 -7.61 -2.18 -8.57
CA PRO A 383 -7.32 -1.07 -7.67
C PRO A 383 -8.31 -1.02 -6.50
N ALA A 384 -7.81 -0.69 -5.31
CA ALA A 384 -8.63 -0.56 -4.12
C ALA A 384 -8.92 0.91 -3.77
N THR A 385 -10.10 1.20 -3.22
CA THR A 385 -10.50 2.55 -2.79
C THR A 385 -9.97 2.94 -1.41
N VAL A 386 -9.15 2.09 -0.77
CA VAL A 386 -8.39 2.43 0.43
C VAL A 386 -7.33 3.47 0.11
N ALA A 387 -6.86 4.20 1.12
CA ALA A 387 -5.80 5.19 0.97
C ALA A 387 -4.53 4.71 1.71
N GLU A 388 -3.38 5.17 1.27
CA GLU A 388 -2.06 4.86 1.83
C GLU A 388 -1.11 5.99 1.48
N ASP A 389 -0.35 6.49 2.44
CA ASP A 389 0.49 7.67 2.27
C ASP A 389 1.87 7.38 1.63
N PHE A 390 2.21 6.11 1.41
CA PHE A 390 3.41 5.68 0.66
C PHE A 390 3.52 6.34 -0.72
N GLY A 391 2.39 6.65 -1.34
CA GLY A 391 2.34 7.34 -2.63
C GLY A 391 3.11 8.66 -2.67
N ARG A 392 3.31 9.34 -1.53
CA ARG A 392 4.04 10.60 -1.45
C ARG A 392 5.52 10.47 -1.81
N TYR A 393 6.14 9.32 -1.52
CA TYR A 393 7.56 9.10 -1.83
C TYR A 393 7.89 9.19 -3.32
N GLY A 394 6.95 8.84 -4.20
CA GLY A 394 7.11 8.97 -5.65
C GLY A 394 6.72 10.35 -6.21
N ARG A 395 6.15 11.23 -5.40
CA ARG A 395 5.60 12.54 -5.85
C ARG A 395 6.48 13.74 -5.53
N THR A 396 7.68 13.51 -5.06
CA THR A 396 8.69 14.53 -4.85
C THR A 396 9.37 14.94 -6.16
N PRO A 397 10.14 16.06 -6.18
CA PRO A 397 10.91 16.45 -7.37
C PRO A 397 11.86 15.36 -7.88
N GLU A 398 12.34 14.49 -7.01
CA GLU A 398 13.26 13.38 -7.30
C GLU A 398 12.62 12.28 -8.15
N LYS A 399 11.28 12.20 -8.18
CA LYS A 399 10.52 11.24 -8.99
C LYS A 399 10.94 9.78 -8.75
N VAL A 400 11.10 9.41 -7.49
CA VAL A 400 11.44 8.04 -7.08
C VAL A 400 10.39 7.07 -7.63
N LYS A 401 10.83 6.00 -8.29
CA LYS A 401 9.93 4.94 -8.76
C LYS A 401 9.47 4.10 -7.58
N ILE A 402 8.16 4.06 -7.36
CA ILE A 402 7.57 3.35 -6.22
C ILE A 402 6.78 2.12 -6.66
N ALA A 403 6.72 1.09 -5.81
CA ALA A 403 5.82 -0.03 -5.96
C ALA A 403 5.36 -0.59 -4.60
N LEU A 404 4.06 -0.62 -4.41
CA LEU A 404 3.39 -1.28 -3.29
C LEU A 404 2.73 -2.55 -3.80
N PHE A 405 2.85 -3.64 -3.03
CA PHE A 405 2.25 -4.92 -3.33
C PHE A 405 1.35 -5.38 -2.18
N TRP A 406 0.25 -6.01 -2.51
CA TRP A 406 -0.53 -6.75 -1.53
C TRP A 406 0.19 -8.06 -1.14
N LEU A 407 0.23 -8.36 0.15
CA LEU A 407 0.69 -9.65 0.66
C LEU A 407 -0.48 -10.41 1.24
N GLY A 408 -0.81 -11.57 0.69
CA GLY A 408 -1.93 -12.39 1.16
C GLY A 408 -1.80 -12.76 2.63
N GLY A 409 -2.82 -12.44 3.43
CA GLY A 409 -2.86 -12.66 4.87
C GLY A 409 -3.87 -13.71 5.33
N VAL A 410 -4.80 -14.12 4.46
CA VAL A 410 -5.89 -15.04 4.85
C VAL A 410 -5.40 -16.49 4.82
N SER A 411 -5.77 -17.30 5.83
CA SER A 411 -5.44 -18.72 5.76
C SER A 411 -6.07 -19.33 4.48
N PRO A 412 -5.34 -20.21 3.75
CA PRO A 412 -5.90 -20.82 2.54
C PRO A 412 -7.16 -21.65 2.79
N ALA A 413 -7.37 -22.12 4.02
CA ALA A 413 -8.58 -22.84 4.42
C ALA A 413 -9.77 -21.88 4.53
N ASP A 414 -9.62 -20.79 5.27
CA ASP A 414 -10.68 -19.78 5.46
C ASP A 414 -11.04 -19.09 4.15
N TYR A 415 -10.03 -18.82 3.30
CA TYR A 415 -10.23 -18.26 1.97
C TYR A 415 -11.12 -19.16 1.10
N ARG A 416 -10.83 -20.48 1.05
CA ARG A 416 -11.67 -21.43 0.31
C ARG A 416 -13.08 -21.52 0.89
N GLU A 417 -13.18 -21.59 2.22
CA GLU A 417 -14.48 -21.64 2.90
C GLU A 417 -15.31 -20.40 2.62
N SER A 418 -14.72 -19.21 2.60
CA SER A 418 -15.41 -17.98 2.26
C SER A 418 -15.97 -17.98 0.84
N LEU A 419 -15.19 -18.48 -0.14
CA LEU A 419 -15.63 -18.61 -1.52
C LEU A 419 -16.77 -19.63 -1.68
N GLU A 420 -16.69 -20.76 -0.97
CA GLU A 420 -17.71 -21.83 -1.04
C GLU A 420 -19.02 -21.44 -0.36
N LYS A 421 -18.96 -20.77 0.77
CA LYS A 421 -20.12 -20.43 1.60
C LYS A 421 -20.62 -19.00 1.41
N GLY A 422 -19.88 -18.15 0.71
CA GLY A 422 -20.20 -16.71 0.60
C GLY A 422 -20.09 -15.96 1.94
N THR A 423 -19.27 -16.45 2.88
CA THR A 423 -19.06 -15.80 4.17
C THR A 423 -18.00 -14.69 4.03
N MET A 424 -18.24 -13.55 4.69
CA MET A 424 -17.24 -12.47 4.72
C MET A 424 -16.07 -12.83 5.64
N LEU A 425 -14.86 -12.57 5.15
CA LEU A 425 -13.63 -12.63 5.94
C LEU A 425 -13.51 -11.37 6.83
N PRO A 426 -12.80 -11.44 7.98
CA PRO A 426 -12.45 -10.26 8.74
C PRO A 426 -11.63 -9.28 7.89
N GLY A 427 -12.16 -8.10 7.60
CA GLY A 427 -11.46 -7.06 6.85
C GLY A 427 -10.40 -6.34 7.69
N LEU A 428 -9.53 -5.59 7.03
CA LEU A 428 -8.67 -4.60 7.67
C LEU A 428 -9.51 -3.63 8.51
N HIS A 429 -8.96 -3.09 9.59
CA HIS A 429 -9.61 -2.23 10.58
C HIS A 429 -10.73 -2.93 11.40
N SER A 430 -10.98 -4.22 11.18
CA SER A 430 -11.91 -4.96 12.03
C SER A 430 -11.26 -5.44 13.32
N SER A 431 -12.04 -5.56 14.38
CA SER A 431 -11.57 -5.97 15.70
C SER A 431 -11.07 -7.42 15.80
N ASN A 432 -11.30 -8.22 14.77
CA ASN A 432 -10.94 -9.63 14.68
C ASN A 432 -10.02 -9.97 13.51
N PHE A 433 -9.43 -8.95 12.87
CA PHE A 433 -8.42 -9.17 11.82
C PHE A 433 -7.08 -9.62 12.42
N TYR A 434 -6.49 -10.66 11.86
CA TYR A 434 -5.08 -11.05 12.03
C TYR A 434 -4.65 -11.92 10.84
N PRO A 435 -3.37 -11.84 10.40
CA PRO A 435 -2.88 -12.63 9.28
C PRO A 435 -2.53 -14.06 9.69
N ASP A 436 -2.62 -15.00 8.74
CA ASP A 436 -2.01 -16.33 8.85
C ASP A 436 -0.49 -16.20 8.77
N PHE A 437 0.16 -16.07 9.94
CA PHE A 437 1.50 -15.54 10.09
C PHE A 437 2.56 -16.30 9.28
N ALA A 438 2.72 -17.59 9.53
CA ALA A 438 3.89 -18.32 9.03
C ALA A 438 3.95 -18.41 7.49
N PRO A 439 2.88 -18.82 6.77
CA PRO A 439 2.91 -18.86 5.30
C PRO A 439 2.99 -17.48 4.67
N ALA A 440 2.29 -16.48 5.22
CA ALA A 440 2.36 -15.11 4.72
C ALA A 440 3.75 -14.49 4.92
N TYR A 441 4.38 -14.70 6.10
CA TYR A 441 5.73 -14.23 6.39
C TYR A 441 6.77 -14.85 5.44
N ILE A 442 6.77 -16.17 5.27
CA ILE A 442 7.70 -16.86 4.36
C ILE A 442 7.54 -16.32 2.93
N THR A 443 6.31 -16.13 2.50
CA THR A 443 5.99 -15.57 1.16
C THR A 443 6.54 -14.17 1.00
N GLY A 444 6.22 -13.27 1.92
CA GLY A 444 6.65 -11.87 1.86
C GLY A 444 8.16 -11.73 1.89
N VAL A 445 8.83 -12.38 2.85
CA VAL A 445 10.29 -12.35 2.96
C VAL A 445 10.98 -12.94 1.73
N SER A 446 10.50 -14.09 1.24
CA SER A 446 11.14 -14.76 0.10
C SER A 446 10.99 -13.96 -1.19
N ALA A 447 9.78 -13.51 -1.49
CA ALA A 447 9.48 -12.79 -2.72
C ALA A 447 10.16 -11.41 -2.75
N MET A 448 10.11 -10.64 -1.66
CA MET A 448 10.76 -9.32 -1.60
C MET A 448 12.29 -9.45 -1.61
N SER A 449 12.87 -10.44 -0.91
CA SER A 449 14.32 -10.62 -0.90
C SER A 449 14.86 -10.92 -2.29
N LEU A 450 14.23 -11.82 -3.06
CA LEU A 450 14.65 -12.10 -4.45
C LEU A 450 14.47 -10.85 -5.32
N THR A 451 13.33 -10.17 -5.20
CA THR A 451 13.04 -8.94 -5.96
C THR A 451 14.13 -7.88 -5.73
N LEU A 452 14.53 -7.65 -4.49
CA LEU A 452 15.56 -6.66 -4.17
C LEU A 452 16.94 -7.08 -4.68
N ILE A 453 17.31 -8.35 -4.55
CA ILE A 453 18.57 -8.88 -5.11
C ILE A 453 18.61 -8.72 -6.63
N ASP A 454 17.52 -9.03 -7.34
CA ASP A 454 17.43 -8.86 -8.79
C ASP A 454 17.50 -7.38 -9.21
N LEU A 455 16.86 -6.48 -8.43
CA LEU A 455 16.92 -5.04 -8.67
C LEU A 455 18.35 -4.49 -8.46
N PHE A 456 19.07 -4.94 -7.42
CA PHE A 456 20.46 -4.56 -7.19
C PHE A 456 21.40 -5.06 -8.29
N ASN A 457 21.16 -6.27 -8.80
CA ASN A 457 22.02 -6.90 -9.80
C ASN A 457 21.66 -6.53 -11.25
N SER A 458 20.52 -5.89 -11.47
CA SER A 458 20.17 -5.43 -12.80
C SER A 458 21.06 -4.27 -13.22
N LYS A 459 21.69 -4.39 -14.39
CA LYS A 459 22.36 -3.24 -15.01
C LYS A 459 21.32 -2.14 -15.19
N GLN A 460 21.56 -0.97 -14.62
CA GLN A 460 20.80 0.22 -15.01
C GLN A 460 20.97 0.35 -16.52
N GLY A 461 19.86 0.29 -17.27
CA GLY A 461 19.90 0.57 -18.71
C GLY A 461 20.40 2.00 -18.89
N ASN A 462 21.55 2.13 -19.57
CA ASN A 462 22.08 3.41 -20.01
C ASN A 462 21.09 4.11 -20.93
#